data_e6947008d7c2884a78671280915b41ea
#
_entry.id   e6947008d7c2884a78671280915b41ea
#
_cell.length_a   1.000
_cell.length_b   1.000
_cell.length_c   1.000
_cell.angle_alpha   90.00
_cell.angle_beta   90.00
_cell.angle_gamma   90.00
#
_symmetry.space_group_name_H-M   'P 1'
#
loop_
_entity.id
_entity.type
_entity.pdbx_description
1 polymer ?
#
loop_
_entity_poly.entity_id
_entity_poly.type
_entity_poly.pdbx_seq_one_letter_code
_entity_poly.pdbx_strand_id
1 'polypeptide(L)'
;MTTELARLPGSLPSMELDRGLLARRLERLRALDGRLITAAELPSPAPRHREPIDSGKRAAALADSLGGRVTGADGPPVVVVDRCVELPLDLAPLARLPYRIAVDHPLICLDTETTGLGTASGTVAFLIGIGRWDGSAFRVRQLLLPDHADEPALLSALEAEIPADAWLVTYNGRSFDWPLIEARFRLHRRAPPSLAGHLDLLPIARQLWKHRLTDARLATVEAGIAGVQRHEDLPGALIPERFFGWLRTGRPALLADVLDHNREDVVSLARLLVRMSEDLADPHARRAVHPGDVAALARAFRRDGRHDEALVCYAEALTAWDEGDAAPSRLDRDVVAADAARLLSRTGRHADAEAAWRALADRGGATAAWAWIALAKYREHRARDPGSALEAALRALRIVERRRAIGVPLWAAERDLGRRLARLRRRTAASDDAMRAALPA
;
A
#
# COMPACT_ATOMS: atom_id res chain seq x y z
N MET A 1 -48.17 -20.38 -12.00
CA MET A 1 -47.22 -19.88 -13.02
C MET A 1 -46.15 -19.11 -12.27
N THR A 2 -45.03 -19.75 -12.09
CA THR A 2 -43.89 -19.40 -11.23
C THR A 2 -42.97 -18.42 -11.95
N THR A 3 -42.70 -17.29 -11.33
CA THR A 3 -41.81 -16.23 -11.84
C THR A 3 -40.38 -16.55 -11.43
N GLU A 4 -39.53 -16.80 -12.39
CA GLU A 4 -38.12 -17.06 -12.27
C GLU A 4 -37.38 -15.72 -12.09
N LEU A 5 -36.75 -15.51 -10.92
CA LEU A 5 -35.87 -14.37 -10.63
C LEU A 5 -34.43 -14.74 -11.03
N ALA A 6 -33.94 -14.07 -12.03
CA ALA A 6 -32.57 -14.18 -12.52
C ALA A 6 -31.54 -13.81 -11.42
N ARG A 7 -30.59 -14.72 -11.17
CA ARG A 7 -29.46 -14.53 -10.26
C ARG A 7 -28.39 -13.67 -10.93
N LEU A 8 -27.98 -12.62 -10.24
CA LEU A 8 -26.76 -11.85 -10.54
C LEU A 8 -25.51 -12.66 -10.12
N PRO A 9 -24.43 -12.67 -10.90
CA PRO A 9 -23.17 -13.28 -10.49
C PRO A 9 -22.32 -12.25 -9.71
N GLY A 10 -21.93 -12.58 -8.50
CA GLY A 10 -21.03 -11.73 -7.70
C GLY A 10 -21.09 -12.02 -6.20
N SER A 11 -21.08 -13.29 -5.77
CA SER A 11 -20.85 -13.63 -4.37
C SER A 11 -19.35 -13.76 -4.12
N LEU A 12 -18.87 -13.00 -3.12
CA LEU A 12 -17.56 -13.17 -2.47
C LEU A 12 -17.38 -14.63 -2.05
N PRO A 13 -16.15 -15.21 -2.11
CA PRO A 13 -15.92 -16.54 -1.58
C PRO A 13 -16.16 -16.48 -0.08
N SER A 14 -17.20 -17.15 0.38
CA SER A 14 -17.45 -17.48 1.77
C SER A 14 -16.25 -18.30 2.26
N MET A 15 -15.61 -17.85 3.36
CA MET A 15 -14.76 -18.69 4.17
C MET A 15 -15.59 -19.94 4.55
N GLU A 16 -15.34 -21.06 3.90
CA GLU A 16 -15.77 -22.35 4.40
C GLU A 16 -15.00 -22.61 5.70
N LEU A 17 -15.64 -22.24 6.82
CA LEU A 17 -15.30 -22.79 8.11
C LEU A 17 -15.34 -24.32 7.93
N ASP A 18 -14.20 -24.98 8.17
CA ASP A 18 -14.11 -26.44 8.08
C ASP A 18 -15.13 -27.05 9.04
N ARG A 19 -16.32 -27.33 8.50
CA ARG A 19 -17.44 -27.96 9.21
C ARG A 19 -17.04 -29.31 9.81
N GLY A 20 -16.01 -29.96 9.24
CA GLY A 20 -15.47 -31.21 9.75
C GLY A 20 -14.70 -31.01 11.06
N LEU A 21 -13.96 -29.92 11.22
CA LEU A 21 -13.24 -29.59 12.45
C LEU A 21 -14.21 -29.20 13.57
N LEU A 22 -15.24 -28.44 13.23
CA LEU A 22 -16.29 -28.04 14.16
C LEU A 22 -17.14 -29.26 14.60
N ALA A 23 -17.48 -30.13 13.67
CA ALA A 23 -18.22 -31.36 13.96
C ALA A 23 -17.44 -32.29 14.90
N ARG A 24 -16.13 -32.53 14.64
CA ARG A 24 -15.26 -33.32 15.52
C ARG A 24 -15.08 -32.69 16.91
N ARG A 25 -15.07 -31.34 16.99
CA ARG A 25 -15.00 -30.61 18.26
C ARG A 25 -16.31 -30.72 19.04
N LEU A 26 -17.46 -30.66 18.35
CA LEU A 26 -18.79 -30.85 18.91
C LEU A 26 -19.05 -32.30 19.32
N GLU A 27 -18.55 -33.30 18.57
CA GLU A 27 -18.62 -34.72 18.96
C GLU A 27 -17.78 -34.99 20.20
N ARG A 28 -16.57 -34.42 20.32
CA ARG A 28 -15.78 -34.53 21.58
C ARG A 28 -16.46 -33.87 22.76
N LEU A 29 -17.21 -32.77 22.56
CA LEU A 29 -17.99 -32.12 23.61
C LEU A 29 -19.27 -32.91 23.95
N ARG A 30 -19.86 -33.66 23.00
CA ARG A 30 -21.03 -34.52 23.22
C ARG A 30 -20.64 -35.86 23.87
N ALA A 31 -19.43 -36.36 23.66
CA ALA A 31 -18.89 -37.54 24.30
C ALA A 31 -18.54 -37.33 25.79
N LEU A 32 -18.58 -36.10 26.27
CA LEU A 32 -18.53 -35.73 27.68
C LEU A 32 -19.98 -35.64 28.20
N ASP A 33 -20.62 -36.79 28.41
CA ASP A 33 -21.92 -37.05 29.07
C ASP A 33 -22.62 -35.79 29.62
N GLY A 34 -23.24 -34.98 28.80
CA GLY A 34 -24.24 -33.94 29.11
C GLY A 34 -24.17 -33.13 30.42
N ARG A 35 -23.14 -33.33 31.22
CA ARG A 35 -22.92 -32.69 32.51
C ARG A 35 -22.14 -31.38 32.30
N LEU A 36 -22.76 -30.28 32.59
CA LEU A 36 -22.04 -29.00 32.75
C LEU A 36 -21.05 -29.12 33.89
N ILE A 37 -19.78 -29.33 33.56
CA ILE A 37 -18.69 -29.31 34.54
C ILE A 37 -18.49 -27.85 34.93
N THR A 38 -18.68 -27.55 36.19
CA THR A 38 -18.38 -26.20 36.73
C THR A 38 -16.87 -25.96 36.68
N ALA A 39 -16.44 -24.71 36.62
CA ALA A 39 -15.02 -24.33 36.64
C ALA A 39 -14.23 -24.95 37.83
N ALA A 40 -14.93 -25.31 38.90
CA ALA A 40 -14.39 -25.96 40.11
C ALA A 40 -14.15 -27.50 39.91
N GLU A 41 -14.84 -28.11 38.96
CA GLU A 41 -14.71 -29.55 38.64
C GLU A 41 -13.70 -29.84 37.51
N LEU A 42 -13.19 -28.82 36.85
CA LEU A 42 -12.05 -29.00 35.96
C LEU A 42 -10.84 -29.40 36.82
N PRO A 43 -10.19 -30.53 36.54
CA PRO A 43 -8.94 -30.85 37.21
C PRO A 43 -8.01 -29.64 36.99
N SER A 44 -7.65 -28.99 38.08
CA SER A 44 -6.61 -27.98 38.06
C SER A 44 -5.44 -28.59 37.29
N PRO A 45 -4.95 -27.99 36.20
CA PRO A 45 -3.78 -28.58 35.54
C PRO A 45 -2.74 -28.69 36.64
N ALA A 46 -2.36 -29.92 36.98
CA ALA A 46 -1.32 -30.16 37.97
C ALA A 46 -0.18 -29.20 37.63
N PRO A 47 0.29 -28.40 38.57
CA PRO A 47 1.40 -27.51 38.31
C PRO A 47 2.53 -28.43 37.82
N ARG A 48 2.75 -28.48 36.53
CA ARG A 48 3.98 -29.06 36.00
C ARG A 48 5.03 -28.13 36.53
N HIS A 49 5.65 -28.49 37.66
CA HIS A 49 6.91 -27.91 38.10
C HIS A 49 7.90 -28.19 36.98
N ARG A 50 7.84 -27.33 35.95
CA ARG A 50 9.01 -27.15 35.14
C ARG A 50 10.02 -26.44 36.05
N GLU A 51 11.13 -27.11 36.27
CA GLU A 51 12.29 -26.37 36.80
C GLU A 51 12.39 -25.10 35.98
N PRO A 52 12.56 -23.92 36.63
CA PRO A 52 12.71 -22.69 35.90
C PRO A 52 13.89 -22.89 34.93
N ILE A 53 13.57 -23.05 33.65
CA ILE A 53 14.62 -23.20 32.65
C ILE A 53 15.36 -21.88 32.67
N ASP A 54 16.64 -21.94 33.02
CA ASP A 54 17.54 -20.80 33.05
C ASP A 54 17.46 -20.07 31.70
N SER A 55 16.88 -18.87 31.72
CA SER A 55 16.68 -18.04 30.54
C SER A 55 18.03 -17.75 29.84
N GLY A 56 19.11 -17.65 30.59
CA GLY A 56 20.46 -17.48 30.06
C GLY A 56 20.91 -18.70 29.23
N LYS A 57 20.65 -19.92 29.70
CA LYS A 57 20.98 -21.14 28.93
C LYS A 57 20.12 -21.25 27.66
N ARG A 58 18.86 -20.85 27.73
CA ARG A 58 18.00 -20.79 26.52
C ARG A 58 18.51 -19.78 25.51
N ALA A 59 18.86 -18.59 25.98
CA ALA A 59 19.40 -17.55 25.12
C ALA A 59 20.72 -17.96 24.46
N ALA A 60 21.62 -18.63 25.24
CA ALA A 60 22.88 -19.15 24.70
C ALA A 60 22.63 -20.20 23.61
N ALA A 61 21.72 -21.18 23.84
CA ALA A 61 21.38 -22.20 22.85
C ALA A 61 20.78 -21.60 21.58
N LEU A 62 19.96 -20.56 21.70
CA LEU A 62 19.43 -19.80 20.54
C LEU A 62 20.55 -19.11 19.79
N ALA A 63 21.40 -18.37 20.50
CA ALA A 63 22.49 -17.60 19.89
C ALA A 63 23.44 -18.53 19.12
N ASP A 64 23.86 -19.63 19.73
CA ASP A 64 24.72 -20.62 19.08
C ASP A 64 24.10 -21.23 17.82
N SER A 65 22.82 -21.61 17.90
CA SER A 65 22.11 -22.25 16.77
C SER A 65 21.84 -21.27 15.62
N LEU A 66 21.58 -19.99 15.92
CA LEU A 66 21.16 -18.98 14.94
C LEU A 66 22.33 -18.08 14.49
N GLY A 67 23.54 -18.34 14.96
CA GLY A 67 24.73 -17.55 14.65
C GLY A 67 24.63 -16.12 15.16
N GLY A 68 24.11 -15.97 16.37
CA GLY A 68 23.96 -14.70 17.08
C GLY A 68 24.81 -14.61 18.33
N ARG A 69 24.51 -13.62 19.18
CA ARG A 69 25.10 -13.45 20.51
C ARG A 69 24.03 -13.11 21.54
N VAL A 70 24.34 -13.35 22.79
CA VAL A 70 23.50 -12.93 23.92
C VAL A 70 23.97 -11.57 24.40
N THR A 71 23.03 -10.65 24.67
CA THR A 71 23.26 -9.37 25.35
C THR A 71 22.57 -9.37 26.70
N GLY A 72 23.02 -8.56 27.66
CA GLY A 72 22.46 -8.53 29.02
C GLY A 72 23.21 -9.46 30.00
N ALA A 73 24.56 -9.36 30.07
CA ALA A 73 25.40 -10.20 30.91
C ALA A 73 24.99 -10.21 32.40
N ASP A 74 24.42 -9.09 32.88
CA ASP A 74 24.01 -8.91 34.28
C ASP A 74 22.47 -8.77 34.44
N GLY A 75 21.69 -9.14 33.42
CA GLY A 75 20.23 -8.97 33.40
C GLY A 75 19.50 -9.99 32.51
N PRO A 76 18.20 -9.81 32.29
CA PRO A 76 17.45 -10.66 31.38
C PRO A 76 18.08 -10.67 29.97
N PRO A 77 18.25 -11.86 29.35
CA PRO A 77 18.96 -11.98 28.09
C PRO A 77 18.11 -11.57 26.88
N VAL A 78 18.78 -11.04 25.85
CA VAL A 78 18.25 -10.88 24.50
C VAL A 78 19.19 -11.55 23.53
N VAL A 79 18.67 -12.30 22.58
CA VAL A 79 19.49 -12.84 21.48
C VAL A 79 19.52 -11.85 20.36
N VAL A 80 20.72 -11.50 19.91
CA VAL A 80 20.98 -10.56 18.82
C VAL A 80 21.62 -11.29 17.67
N VAL A 81 21.00 -11.21 16.49
CA VAL A 81 21.54 -11.75 15.25
C VAL A 81 21.78 -10.61 14.27
N ASP A 82 23.02 -10.45 13.84
CA ASP A 82 23.42 -9.41 12.89
C ASP A 82 23.66 -10.05 11.52
N ARG A 83 23.16 -9.40 10.47
CA ARG A 83 23.39 -9.75 9.07
C ARG A 83 23.69 -8.48 8.28
N CYS A 84 24.31 -8.65 7.12
CA CYS A 84 24.68 -7.54 6.25
C CYS A 84 24.38 -7.92 4.81
N VAL A 85 23.80 -6.99 4.06
CA VAL A 85 23.50 -7.13 2.63
C VAL A 85 24.11 -5.92 1.93
N GLU A 86 24.76 -6.14 0.80
CA GLU A 86 25.19 -5.02 -0.05
C GLU A 86 23.95 -4.46 -0.76
N LEU A 87 23.57 -3.27 -0.38
CA LEU A 87 22.36 -2.58 -0.88
C LEU A 87 22.57 -1.08 -0.80
N PRO A 88 23.38 -0.51 -1.71
CA PRO A 88 23.65 0.92 -1.72
C PRO A 88 22.36 1.71 -1.96
N LEU A 89 22.18 2.82 -1.28
CA LEU A 89 21.07 3.74 -1.45
C LEU A 89 21.59 5.17 -1.46
N ASP A 90 21.31 5.88 -2.56
CA ASP A 90 21.37 7.34 -2.54
C ASP A 90 20.04 7.89 -2.02
N LEU A 91 20.08 8.52 -0.86
CA LEU A 91 18.92 9.09 -0.20
C LEU A 91 18.45 10.39 -0.85
N ALA A 92 19.37 11.19 -1.42
CA ALA A 92 19.06 12.52 -1.92
C ALA A 92 17.92 12.54 -2.97
N PRO A 93 17.84 11.59 -3.91
CA PRO A 93 16.72 11.54 -4.86
C PRO A 93 15.37 11.30 -4.20
N LEU A 94 15.30 10.55 -3.09
CA LEU A 94 14.04 10.27 -2.39
C LEU A 94 13.35 11.55 -1.89
N ALA A 95 14.10 12.58 -1.52
CA ALA A 95 13.55 13.89 -1.12
C ALA A 95 12.74 14.56 -2.23
N ARG A 96 12.98 14.21 -3.50
CA ARG A 96 12.24 14.75 -4.66
C ARG A 96 10.85 14.14 -4.80
N LEU A 97 10.61 12.96 -4.20
CA LEU A 97 9.32 12.28 -4.27
C LEU A 97 8.25 12.97 -3.41
N PRO A 98 6.97 12.86 -3.76
CA PRO A 98 5.88 13.53 -3.04
C PRO A 98 5.45 12.79 -1.77
N TYR A 99 6.40 12.19 -1.05
CA TYR A 99 6.13 11.40 0.16
C TYR A 99 6.77 12.00 1.41
N ARG A 100 7.43 13.18 1.28
CA ARG A 100 8.07 13.93 2.37
C ARG A 100 9.05 13.07 3.16
N ILE A 101 9.87 12.29 2.45
CA ILE A 101 10.89 11.45 3.07
C ILE A 101 11.98 12.36 3.59
N ALA A 102 12.23 12.33 4.89
CA ALA A 102 13.27 13.12 5.52
C ALA A 102 14.64 12.41 5.38
N VAL A 103 15.37 12.79 4.35
CA VAL A 103 16.66 12.18 4.00
C VAL A 103 17.84 12.67 4.86
N ASP A 104 17.62 13.69 5.67
CA ASP A 104 18.53 14.26 6.64
C ASP A 104 18.46 13.57 8.03
N HIS A 105 17.55 12.63 8.20
CA HIS A 105 17.39 11.83 9.39
C HIS A 105 17.81 10.38 9.16
N PRO A 106 18.25 9.64 10.20
CA PRO A 106 18.48 8.21 10.09
C PRO A 106 17.21 7.45 9.70
N LEU A 107 17.23 6.74 8.56
CA LEU A 107 16.14 5.86 8.18
C LEU A 107 16.34 4.50 8.84
N ILE A 108 15.36 4.07 9.63
CA ILE A 108 15.34 2.79 10.32
C ILE A 108 14.20 1.95 9.77
N CYS A 109 14.51 0.90 9.00
CA CYS A 109 13.55 -0.10 8.58
C CYS A 109 13.22 -0.99 9.77
N LEU A 110 11.93 -1.25 10.02
CA LEU A 110 11.48 -2.08 11.14
C LEU A 110 10.34 -2.98 10.72
N ASP A 111 10.43 -4.24 11.16
CA ASP A 111 9.39 -5.25 11.05
C ASP A 111 9.37 -6.11 12.31
N THR A 112 8.19 -6.67 12.69
CA THR A 112 8.03 -7.44 13.93
C THR A 112 7.31 -8.75 13.72
N GLU A 113 7.79 -9.82 14.40
CA GLU A 113 7.05 -11.05 14.54
C GLU A 113 6.39 -11.13 15.91
N THR A 114 5.13 -11.51 15.93
CA THR A 114 4.29 -11.41 17.11
C THR A 114 3.62 -12.72 17.49
N THR A 115 3.22 -12.83 18.76
CA THR A 115 2.51 -14.03 19.26
C THR A 115 1.05 -14.10 18.84
N GLY A 116 0.53 -13.12 18.07
CA GLY A 116 -0.85 -13.06 17.61
C GLY A 116 -1.08 -11.93 16.62
N LEU A 117 -2.23 -11.94 15.94
CA LEU A 117 -2.57 -11.01 14.84
C LEU A 117 -3.16 -9.67 15.31
N GLY A 118 -3.26 -9.41 16.60
CA GLY A 118 -3.89 -8.20 17.14
C GLY A 118 -2.95 -7.36 17.98
N THR A 119 -3.28 -6.09 18.13
CA THR A 119 -2.62 -5.15 19.06
C THR A 119 -3.14 -5.29 20.51
N ALA A 120 -3.83 -6.38 20.82
CA ALA A 120 -4.36 -6.66 22.15
C ALA A 120 -3.22 -6.79 23.17
N SER A 121 -3.49 -6.46 24.42
CA SER A 121 -2.52 -6.44 25.54
C SER A 121 -1.81 -7.78 25.79
N GLY A 122 -2.33 -8.88 25.26
CA GLY A 122 -1.71 -10.22 25.33
C GLY A 122 -0.76 -10.55 24.17
N THR A 123 -0.67 -9.71 23.16
CA THR A 123 0.26 -9.90 22.02
C THR A 123 1.63 -9.35 22.37
N VAL A 124 2.66 -10.13 22.12
CA VAL A 124 4.08 -9.77 22.37
C VAL A 124 4.81 -9.79 21.03
N ALA A 125 5.63 -8.79 20.77
CA ALA A 125 6.62 -8.84 19.71
C ALA A 125 7.81 -9.66 20.23
N PHE A 126 7.98 -10.88 19.74
CA PHE A 126 9.05 -11.75 20.19
C PHE A 126 10.30 -11.69 19.32
N LEU A 127 10.18 -11.15 18.10
CA LEU A 127 11.27 -10.86 17.19
C LEU A 127 11.07 -9.48 16.61
N ILE A 128 12.11 -8.65 16.68
CA ILE A 128 12.12 -7.30 16.12
C ILE A 128 13.30 -7.20 15.17
N GLY A 129 13.03 -7.06 13.88
CA GLY A 129 14.01 -6.81 12.85
C GLY A 129 14.22 -5.32 12.64
N ILE A 130 15.46 -4.87 12.65
CA ILE A 130 15.88 -3.48 12.49
C ILE A 130 16.92 -3.40 11.40
N GLY A 131 16.65 -2.59 10.38
CA GLY A 131 17.56 -2.39 9.26
C GLY A 131 18.02 -0.93 9.15
N ARG A 132 19.31 -0.73 8.87
CA ARG A 132 19.88 0.60 8.65
C ARG A 132 21.04 0.56 7.67
N TRP A 133 21.25 1.64 6.95
CA TRP A 133 22.42 1.78 6.09
C TRP A 133 23.66 2.19 6.87
N ASP A 134 24.79 1.61 6.48
CA ASP A 134 26.13 1.95 6.91
C ASP A 134 27.02 1.97 5.66
N GLY A 135 27.15 3.12 5.05
CA GLY A 135 27.74 3.26 3.71
C GLY A 135 26.92 2.55 2.65
N SER A 136 27.55 1.67 1.86
CA SER A 136 26.88 0.85 0.84
C SER A 136 26.21 -0.39 1.42
N ALA A 137 26.45 -0.73 2.67
CA ALA A 137 25.92 -1.90 3.32
C ALA A 137 24.60 -1.60 4.02
N PHE A 138 23.63 -2.48 3.90
CA PHE A 138 22.42 -2.49 4.70
C PHE A 138 22.57 -3.54 5.79
N ARG A 139 22.64 -3.09 7.04
CA ARG A 139 22.76 -3.94 8.22
C ARG A 139 21.40 -4.26 8.79
N VAL A 140 21.11 -5.54 8.96
CA VAL A 140 19.93 -6.03 9.64
C VAL A 140 20.36 -6.59 11.00
N ARG A 141 19.75 -6.05 12.05
CA ARG A 141 19.84 -6.54 13.41
C ARG A 141 18.50 -7.08 13.85
N GLN A 142 18.48 -8.32 14.32
CA GLN A 142 17.30 -8.97 14.83
C GLN A 142 17.44 -9.16 16.34
N LEU A 143 16.46 -8.68 17.08
CA LEU A 143 16.34 -8.80 18.52
C LEU A 143 15.30 -9.88 18.80
N LEU A 144 15.75 -11.01 19.36
CA LEU A 144 14.91 -12.17 19.63
C LEU A 144 14.72 -12.38 21.12
N LEU A 145 13.48 -12.54 21.54
CA LEU A 145 13.03 -12.80 22.90
C LEU A 145 13.19 -14.29 23.25
N PRO A 146 14.07 -14.67 24.19
CA PRO A 146 14.23 -16.07 24.58
C PRO A 146 13.05 -16.64 25.39
N ASP A 147 12.44 -15.80 26.23
CA ASP A 147 11.26 -16.12 27.03
C ASP A 147 10.43 -14.85 27.29
N HIS A 148 9.14 -14.98 27.52
CA HIS A 148 8.25 -13.85 27.80
C HIS A 148 8.71 -12.98 28.98
N ALA A 149 9.38 -13.58 29.96
CA ALA A 149 9.91 -12.86 31.13
C ALA A 149 11.01 -11.84 30.77
N ASP A 150 11.67 -12.03 29.62
CA ASP A 150 12.78 -11.20 29.17
C ASP A 150 12.35 -9.99 28.35
N GLU A 151 11.04 -9.76 28.19
CA GLU A 151 10.52 -8.65 27.37
C GLU A 151 11.03 -7.27 27.77
N PRO A 152 11.20 -6.90 29.06
CA PRO A 152 11.81 -5.61 29.42
C PRO A 152 13.19 -5.39 28.83
N ALA A 153 13.99 -6.46 28.71
CA ALA A 153 15.32 -6.39 28.11
C ALA A 153 15.23 -6.21 26.58
N LEU A 154 14.30 -6.91 25.93
CA LEU A 154 14.03 -6.73 24.50
C LEU A 154 13.67 -5.27 24.18
N LEU A 155 12.78 -4.66 24.98
CA LEU A 155 12.39 -3.27 24.81
C LEU A 155 13.56 -2.31 25.07
N SER A 156 14.45 -2.61 26.02
CA SER A 156 15.66 -1.82 26.25
C SER A 156 16.64 -1.93 25.08
N ALA A 157 16.80 -3.13 24.52
CA ALA A 157 17.62 -3.34 23.34
C ALA A 157 17.06 -2.60 22.11
N LEU A 158 15.74 -2.61 21.92
CA LEU A 158 15.09 -1.84 20.86
C LEU A 158 15.30 -0.34 21.02
N GLU A 159 15.12 0.20 22.23
CA GLU A 159 15.32 1.62 22.51
C GLU A 159 16.76 2.07 22.19
N ALA A 160 17.75 1.24 22.49
CA ALA A 160 19.16 1.52 22.17
C ALA A 160 19.46 1.54 20.66
N GLU A 161 18.64 0.87 19.84
CA GLU A 161 18.83 0.81 18.39
C GLU A 161 18.12 1.96 17.64
N ILE A 162 17.20 2.69 18.28
CA ILE A 162 16.43 3.76 17.63
C ILE A 162 16.95 5.12 18.08
N PRO A 163 17.66 5.87 17.24
CA PRO A 163 18.04 7.26 17.53
C PRO A 163 16.79 8.14 17.75
N ALA A 164 16.91 9.14 18.60
CA ALA A 164 15.78 10.03 18.96
C ALA A 164 15.23 10.84 17.77
N ASP A 165 16.05 11.03 16.73
CA ASP A 165 15.72 11.71 15.48
C ASP A 165 15.45 10.75 14.32
N ALA A 166 15.26 9.45 14.60
CA ALA A 166 15.03 8.46 13.56
C ALA A 166 13.70 8.67 12.82
N TRP A 167 13.75 8.41 11.52
CA TRP A 167 12.57 8.15 10.69
C TRP A 167 12.38 6.66 10.55
N LEU A 168 11.26 6.18 11.07
CA LEU A 168 10.90 4.78 10.96
C LEU A 168 10.35 4.47 9.56
N VAL A 169 10.76 3.36 8.97
CA VAL A 169 10.26 2.83 7.70
C VAL A 169 9.67 1.46 7.97
N THR A 170 8.39 1.28 7.62
CA THR A 170 7.68 0.02 7.85
C THR A 170 6.77 -0.33 6.68
N TYR A 171 6.17 -1.52 6.72
CA TYR A 171 5.10 -1.92 5.80
C TYR A 171 3.83 -2.24 6.60
N ASN A 172 2.86 -1.32 6.61
CA ASN A 172 1.66 -1.37 7.46
C ASN A 172 1.93 -1.18 8.96
N GLY A 173 3.15 -0.83 9.33
CA GLY A 173 3.57 -0.74 10.72
C GLY A 173 2.96 0.42 11.50
N ARG A 174 2.44 1.45 10.81
CA ARG A 174 1.64 2.51 11.47
C ARG A 174 0.38 1.97 12.13
N SER A 175 -0.18 0.89 11.58
CA SER A 175 -1.41 0.28 12.07
C SER A 175 -1.19 -0.93 12.96
N PHE A 176 0.01 -1.55 12.92
CA PHE A 176 0.30 -2.81 13.61
C PHE A 176 1.55 -2.75 14.48
N ASP A 177 2.73 -2.70 13.90
CA ASP A 177 4.00 -2.86 14.62
C ASP A 177 4.23 -1.78 15.65
N TRP A 178 4.16 -0.52 15.24
CA TRP A 178 4.47 0.60 16.12
C TRP A 178 3.46 0.77 17.26
N PRO A 179 2.14 0.73 17.03
CA PRO A 179 1.16 0.73 18.12
C PRO A 179 1.32 -0.42 19.12
N LEU A 180 1.72 -1.61 18.64
CA LEU A 180 2.03 -2.73 19.50
C LEU A 180 3.25 -2.43 20.38
N ILE A 181 4.37 -1.99 19.77
CA ILE A 181 5.58 -1.61 20.50
C ILE A 181 5.26 -0.54 21.55
N GLU A 182 4.55 0.53 21.18
CA GLU A 182 4.12 1.56 22.13
C GLU A 182 3.30 1.01 23.29
N ALA A 183 2.37 0.09 23.00
CA ALA A 183 1.54 -0.54 24.02
C ALA A 183 2.39 -1.39 24.99
N ARG A 184 3.41 -2.09 24.47
CA ARG A 184 4.34 -2.89 25.29
C ARG A 184 5.20 -2.00 26.20
N PHE A 185 5.75 -0.89 25.67
CA PHE A 185 6.47 0.07 26.49
C PHE A 185 5.59 0.61 27.63
N ARG A 186 4.35 1.04 27.32
CA ARG A 186 3.40 1.54 28.33
C ARG A 186 3.04 0.49 29.38
N LEU A 187 2.90 -0.78 28.99
CA LEU A 187 2.62 -1.88 29.91
C LEU A 187 3.75 -2.04 30.95
N HIS A 188 5.00 -1.85 30.49
CA HIS A 188 6.18 -1.84 31.36
C HIS A 188 6.47 -0.49 32.00
N ARG A 189 5.50 0.47 31.98
CA ARG A 189 5.61 1.83 32.55
C ARG A 189 6.81 2.62 32.01
N ARG A 190 7.13 2.42 30.75
CA ARG A 190 8.19 3.12 30.02
C ARG A 190 7.61 3.96 28.90
N ALA A 191 8.29 5.06 28.55
CA ALA A 191 8.00 5.80 27.33
C ALA A 191 8.58 5.06 26.13
N PRO A 192 7.84 4.95 25.00
CA PRO A 192 8.41 4.41 23.76
C PRO A 192 9.49 5.36 23.21
N PRO A 193 10.40 4.87 22.34
CA PRO A 193 11.35 5.72 21.63
C PRO A 193 10.66 6.86 20.89
N SER A 194 11.23 8.06 20.94
CA SER A 194 10.74 9.17 20.13
C SER A 194 11.18 8.99 18.68
N LEU A 195 10.30 9.41 17.74
CA LEU A 195 10.58 9.36 16.32
C LEU A 195 10.42 10.77 15.73
N ALA A 196 11.30 11.17 14.82
CA ALA A 196 11.13 12.39 14.03
C ALA A 196 10.02 12.19 12.97
N GLY A 197 9.81 10.96 12.51
CA GLY A 197 8.74 10.63 11.59
C GLY A 197 8.58 9.14 11.37
N HIS A 198 7.55 8.79 10.58
CA HIS A 198 7.22 7.41 10.26
C HIS A 198 6.73 7.29 8.81
N LEU A 199 7.48 6.61 7.97
CA LEU A 199 7.16 6.30 6.59
C LEU A 199 6.57 4.89 6.51
N ASP A 200 5.27 4.78 6.26
CA ASP A 200 4.62 3.49 5.99
C ASP A 200 4.55 3.26 4.47
N LEU A 201 5.21 2.22 4.00
CA LEU A 201 5.30 1.94 2.56
C LEU A 201 4.04 1.29 1.98
N LEU A 202 3.14 0.70 2.79
CA LEU A 202 1.92 0.07 2.27
C LEU A 202 0.99 1.04 1.53
N PRO A 203 0.66 2.24 2.07
CA PRO A 203 -0.13 3.23 1.34
C PRO A 203 0.55 3.68 0.04
N ILE A 204 1.87 3.81 0.04
CA ILE A 204 2.66 4.21 -1.13
C ILE A 204 2.62 3.10 -2.18
N ALA A 205 2.86 1.85 -1.79
CA ALA A 205 2.80 0.69 -2.68
C ALA A 205 1.41 0.54 -3.33
N ARG A 206 0.34 0.69 -2.54
CA ARG A 206 -1.04 0.70 -3.05
C ARG A 206 -1.28 1.81 -4.06
N GLN A 207 -0.71 2.97 -3.82
CA GLN A 207 -0.86 4.12 -4.69
C GLN A 207 -0.09 3.95 -6.00
N LEU A 208 1.17 3.52 -5.94
CA LEU A 208 2.05 3.41 -7.09
C LEU A 208 1.75 2.17 -7.95
N TRP A 209 1.59 1.00 -7.33
CA TRP A 209 1.71 -0.28 -8.05
C TRP A 209 0.45 -1.15 -8.06
N LYS A 210 -0.59 -0.81 -7.27
CA LYS A 210 -1.84 -1.61 -7.23
C LYS A 210 -2.51 -1.78 -8.61
N HIS A 211 -2.26 -0.85 -9.55
CA HIS A 211 -2.86 -0.91 -10.88
C HIS A 211 -2.37 -2.11 -11.72
N ARG A 212 -1.22 -2.70 -11.40
CA ARG A 212 -0.63 -3.84 -12.12
C ARG A 212 -0.33 -5.06 -11.25
N LEU A 213 -0.45 -4.94 -9.93
CA LEU A 213 -0.28 -6.05 -9.00
C LEU A 213 -1.62 -6.66 -8.60
N THR A 214 -1.62 -7.94 -8.21
CA THR A 214 -2.81 -8.66 -7.75
C THR A 214 -3.30 -8.15 -6.41
N ASP A 215 -2.36 -7.92 -5.49
CA ASP A 215 -2.60 -7.33 -4.17
C ASP A 215 -1.42 -6.42 -3.77
N ALA A 216 -1.42 -5.93 -2.54
CA ALA A 216 -0.35 -5.09 -2.01
C ALA A 216 0.29 -5.73 -0.76
N ARG A 217 0.43 -7.04 -0.71
CA ARG A 217 1.26 -7.71 0.29
C ARG A 217 2.72 -7.46 -0.01
N LEU A 218 3.56 -7.40 1.01
CA LEU A 218 4.98 -7.11 0.83
C LEU A 218 5.64 -8.07 -0.18
N ALA A 219 5.43 -9.36 -0.03
CA ALA A 219 5.96 -10.37 -0.96
C ALA A 219 5.49 -10.17 -2.42
N THR A 220 4.22 -9.76 -2.64
CA THR A 220 3.70 -9.47 -3.98
C THR A 220 4.36 -8.23 -4.59
N VAL A 221 4.54 -7.19 -3.78
CA VAL A 221 5.20 -5.96 -4.22
C VAL A 221 6.68 -6.20 -4.47
N GLU A 222 7.35 -6.93 -3.60
CA GLU A 222 8.75 -7.31 -3.74
C GLU A 222 8.99 -8.09 -5.06
N ALA A 223 8.20 -9.13 -5.30
CA ALA A 223 8.33 -9.92 -6.52
C ALA A 223 8.05 -9.10 -7.79
N GLY A 224 7.02 -8.25 -7.77
CA GLY A 224 6.59 -7.50 -8.94
C GLY A 224 7.38 -6.22 -9.22
N ILE A 225 8.05 -5.65 -8.20
CA ILE A 225 8.77 -4.36 -8.29
C ILE A 225 10.27 -4.53 -8.11
N ALA A 226 10.71 -5.26 -7.08
CA ALA A 226 12.13 -5.49 -6.85
C ALA A 226 12.68 -6.72 -7.59
N GLY A 227 11.82 -7.51 -8.24
CA GLY A 227 12.21 -8.69 -9.01
C GLY A 227 12.73 -9.86 -8.15
N VAL A 228 12.47 -9.82 -6.85
CA VAL A 228 12.94 -10.82 -5.89
C VAL A 228 11.81 -11.82 -5.60
N GLN A 229 12.08 -13.09 -5.83
CA GLN A 229 11.16 -14.16 -5.46
C GLN A 229 11.70 -14.88 -4.24
N ARG A 230 10.87 -15.02 -3.21
CA ARG A 230 11.20 -15.81 -2.04
C ARG A 230 11.00 -17.28 -2.34
N HIS A 231 11.99 -18.10 -1.98
CA HIS A 231 11.89 -19.54 -2.06
C HIS A 231 11.60 -20.08 -0.64
N GLU A 232 10.60 -20.92 -0.50
CA GLU A 232 10.24 -21.60 0.75
C GLU A 232 9.92 -20.64 1.92
N ASP A 233 9.26 -19.50 1.63
CA ASP A 233 8.89 -18.52 2.65
C ASP A 233 7.90 -19.12 3.67
N LEU A 234 8.14 -18.87 4.96
CA LEU A 234 7.28 -19.34 6.03
C LEU A 234 5.95 -18.57 6.00
N PRO A 235 4.80 -19.25 5.87
CA PRO A 235 3.52 -18.57 5.97
C PRO A 235 3.38 -17.84 7.33
N GLY A 236 3.15 -16.52 7.32
CA GLY A 236 3.06 -15.69 8.53
C GLY A 236 2.09 -16.22 9.59
N ALA A 237 1.03 -16.96 9.19
CA ALA A 237 0.11 -17.60 10.12
C ALA A 237 0.74 -18.70 10.99
N LEU A 238 1.89 -19.26 10.59
CA LEU A 238 2.60 -20.30 11.32
C LEU A 238 3.65 -19.73 12.29
N ILE A 239 4.01 -18.48 12.17
CA ILE A 239 5.06 -17.84 12.98
C ILE A 239 4.77 -17.88 14.48
N PRO A 240 3.57 -17.55 14.97
CA PRO A 240 3.26 -17.68 16.39
C PRO A 240 3.41 -19.12 16.91
N GLU A 241 3.03 -20.12 16.11
CA GLU A 241 3.16 -21.54 16.47
C GLU A 241 4.61 -21.95 16.61
N ARG A 242 5.52 -21.45 15.77
CA ARG A 242 6.97 -21.68 15.85
C ARG A 242 7.53 -21.16 17.18
N PHE A 243 7.18 -19.95 17.56
CA PHE A 243 7.63 -19.38 18.83
C PHE A 243 7.09 -20.15 20.05
N PHE A 244 5.79 -20.46 20.07
CA PHE A 244 5.24 -21.30 21.14
C PHE A 244 5.82 -22.74 21.12
N GLY A 245 6.15 -23.27 19.96
CA GLY A 245 6.88 -24.53 19.81
C GLY A 245 8.26 -24.46 20.47
N TRP A 246 9.01 -23.39 20.22
CA TRP A 246 10.28 -23.08 20.87
C TRP A 246 10.12 -23.03 22.40
N LEU A 247 9.18 -22.24 22.90
CA LEU A 247 8.96 -22.11 24.35
C LEU A 247 8.64 -23.46 25.02
N ARG A 248 7.94 -24.36 24.33
CA ARG A 248 7.58 -25.70 24.86
C ARG A 248 8.73 -26.67 24.78
N THR A 249 9.49 -26.68 23.71
CA THR A 249 10.44 -27.76 23.41
C THR A 249 11.90 -27.39 23.62
N GLY A 250 12.21 -26.09 23.63
CA GLY A 250 13.60 -25.60 23.66
C GLY A 250 14.38 -25.91 22.37
N ARG A 251 13.72 -26.15 21.24
CA ARG A 251 14.37 -26.43 19.95
C ARG A 251 14.62 -25.15 19.15
N PRO A 252 15.87 -24.65 19.06
CA PRO A 252 16.20 -23.41 18.35
C PRO A 252 15.84 -23.44 16.86
N ALA A 253 15.98 -24.60 16.21
CA ALA A 253 15.69 -24.77 14.78
C ALA A 253 14.28 -24.35 14.37
N LEU A 254 13.32 -24.31 15.32
CA LEU A 254 11.97 -23.81 15.04
C LEU A 254 11.91 -22.31 14.74
N LEU A 255 12.95 -21.56 15.09
CA LEU A 255 12.98 -20.10 14.90
C LEU A 255 13.88 -19.69 13.73
N ALA A 256 14.62 -20.61 13.10
CA ALA A 256 15.49 -20.26 11.98
C ALA A 256 14.70 -19.66 10.81
N ASP A 257 13.63 -20.36 10.38
CA ASP A 257 12.76 -19.89 9.27
C ASP A 257 12.08 -18.56 9.62
N VAL A 258 11.76 -18.33 10.91
CA VAL A 258 11.15 -17.07 11.37
C VAL A 258 12.13 -15.92 11.28
N LEU A 259 13.40 -16.15 11.65
CA LEU A 259 14.44 -15.14 11.50
C LEU A 259 14.68 -14.79 10.01
N ASP A 260 14.72 -15.82 9.16
CA ASP A 260 14.89 -15.60 7.72
C ASP A 260 13.72 -14.81 7.14
N HIS A 261 12.47 -15.13 7.51
CA HIS A 261 11.28 -14.40 7.10
C HIS A 261 11.36 -12.91 7.50
N ASN A 262 11.55 -12.62 8.78
CA ASN A 262 11.65 -11.24 9.29
C ASN A 262 12.84 -10.48 8.67
N ARG A 263 14.00 -11.15 8.47
CA ARG A 263 15.14 -10.54 7.78
C ARG A 263 14.77 -10.12 6.35
N GLU A 264 14.11 -10.99 5.59
CA GLU A 264 13.68 -10.69 4.23
C GLU A 264 12.67 -9.54 4.21
N ASP A 265 11.74 -9.48 5.17
CA ASP A 265 10.80 -8.37 5.27
C ASP A 265 11.52 -7.04 5.49
N VAL A 266 12.48 -6.98 6.42
CA VAL A 266 13.30 -5.77 6.66
C VAL A 266 14.14 -5.38 5.43
N VAL A 267 14.75 -6.35 4.75
CA VAL A 267 15.52 -6.10 3.53
C VAL A 267 14.62 -5.63 2.39
N SER A 268 13.39 -6.14 2.31
CA SER A 268 12.43 -5.73 1.29
C SER A 268 11.97 -4.29 1.46
N LEU A 269 11.85 -3.78 2.70
CA LEU A 269 11.62 -2.35 2.94
C LEU A 269 12.74 -1.50 2.32
N ALA A 270 13.97 -1.91 2.54
CA ALA A 270 15.14 -1.22 1.99
C ALA A 270 15.17 -1.30 0.45
N ARG A 271 14.91 -2.48 -0.14
CA ARG A 271 14.84 -2.66 -1.61
C ARG A 271 13.77 -1.77 -2.23
N LEU A 272 12.62 -1.62 -1.60
CA LEU A 272 11.56 -0.73 -2.11
C LEU A 272 12.01 0.74 -2.10
N LEU A 273 12.73 1.19 -1.07
CA LEU A 273 13.31 2.53 -1.07
C LEU A 273 14.35 2.73 -2.17
N VAL A 274 15.23 1.73 -2.39
CA VAL A 274 16.18 1.75 -3.50
C VAL A 274 15.45 1.87 -4.84
N ARG A 275 14.43 1.02 -5.09
CA ARG A 275 13.64 1.10 -6.32
C ARG A 275 12.92 2.43 -6.48
N MET A 276 12.40 2.99 -5.40
CA MET A 276 11.78 4.32 -5.45
C MET A 276 12.80 5.42 -5.79
N SER A 277 14.03 5.32 -5.25
CA SER A 277 15.11 6.26 -5.56
C SER A 277 15.56 6.14 -7.02
N GLU A 278 15.86 4.94 -7.46
CA GLU A 278 16.42 4.67 -8.79
C GLU A 278 15.40 4.89 -9.91
N ASP A 279 14.17 4.34 -9.75
CA ASP A 279 13.20 4.29 -10.83
C ASP A 279 12.32 5.53 -10.92
N LEU A 280 11.97 6.14 -9.78
CA LEU A 280 10.91 7.16 -9.74
C LEU A 280 11.44 8.58 -9.48
N ALA A 281 12.56 8.72 -8.78
CA ALA A 281 13.05 10.03 -8.40
C ALA A 281 13.82 10.74 -9.54
N ASP A 282 14.42 9.96 -10.46
CA ASP A 282 15.11 10.50 -11.64
C ASP A 282 14.18 10.53 -12.87
N PRO A 283 13.99 11.71 -13.52
CA PRO A 283 13.21 11.83 -14.75
C PRO A 283 13.72 10.93 -15.91
N HIS A 284 15.02 10.70 -16.01
CA HIS A 284 15.56 9.85 -17.06
C HIS A 284 15.26 8.37 -16.83
N ALA A 285 15.38 7.91 -15.58
CA ALA A 285 15.08 6.53 -15.19
C ALA A 285 13.59 6.19 -15.40
N ARG A 286 12.68 7.15 -15.16
CA ARG A 286 11.22 6.96 -15.34
C ARG A 286 10.81 6.52 -16.74
N ARG A 287 11.64 6.78 -17.77
CA ARG A 287 11.36 6.33 -19.15
C ARG A 287 11.40 4.81 -19.32
N ALA A 288 12.15 4.12 -18.46
CA ALA A 288 12.22 2.65 -18.44
C ALA A 288 11.19 2.02 -17.51
N VAL A 289 10.44 2.83 -16.75
CA VAL A 289 9.45 2.37 -15.79
C VAL A 289 8.10 2.19 -16.48
N HIS A 290 7.29 1.26 -15.96
CA HIS A 290 5.93 1.07 -16.45
C HIS A 290 5.15 2.38 -16.44
N PRO A 291 4.53 2.83 -17.56
CA PRO A 291 3.89 4.15 -17.64
C PRO A 291 2.77 4.35 -16.63
N GLY A 292 2.10 3.26 -16.19
CA GLY A 292 1.13 3.31 -15.12
C GLY A 292 1.72 3.70 -13.77
N ASP A 293 2.95 3.30 -13.45
CA ASP A 293 3.66 3.69 -12.22
C ASP A 293 3.97 5.19 -12.26
N VAL A 294 4.44 5.69 -13.41
CA VAL A 294 4.71 7.12 -13.62
C VAL A 294 3.42 7.94 -13.54
N ALA A 295 2.32 7.45 -14.12
CA ALA A 295 1.01 8.10 -13.98
C ALA A 295 0.48 8.08 -12.54
N ALA A 296 0.75 7.03 -11.79
CA ALA A 296 0.41 6.94 -10.36
C ALA A 296 1.26 7.93 -9.53
N LEU A 297 2.54 8.09 -9.87
CA LEU A 297 3.41 9.11 -9.29
C LEU A 297 2.90 10.52 -9.61
N ALA A 298 2.46 10.80 -10.85
CA ALA A 298 1.83 12.07 -11.22
C ALA A 298 0.62 12.39 -10.32
N ARG A 299 -0.22 11.39 -10.02
CA ARG A 299 -1.35 11.54 -9.10
C ARG A 299 -0.88 11.84 -7.66
N ALA A 300 0.27 11.30 -7.25
CA ALA A 300 0.87 11.61 -5.96
C ALA A 300 1.34 13.05 -5.89
N PHE A 301 2.11 13.53 -6.87
CA PHE A 301 2.53 14.91 -6.97
C PHE A 301 1.33 15.88 -6.98
N ARG A 302 0.29 15.56 -7.73
CA ARG A 302 -0.95 16.36 -7.75
C ARG A 302 -1.60 16.47 -6.36
N ARG A 303 -1.62 15.39 -5.55
CA ARG A 303 -2.17 15.41 -4.19
C ARG A 303 -1.32 16.22 -3.23
N ASP A 304 -0.01 16.21 -3.44
CA ASP A 304 0.94 17.02 -2.66
C ASP A 304 0.95 18.50 -3.08
N GLY A 305 0.16 18.88 -4.11
CA GLY A 305 0.08 20.26 -4.64
C GLY A 305 1.20 20.62 -5.62
N ARG A 306 2.10 19.70 -5.93
CA ARG A 306 3.23 19.88 -6.86
C ARG A 306 2.73 19.62 -8.29
N HIS A 307 2.00 20.61 -8.82
CA HIS A 307 1.25 20.45 -10.06
C HIS A 307 2.14 20.38 -11.30
N ASP A 308 3.26 21.09 -11.33
CA ASP A 308 4.15 21.11 -12.49
C ASP A 308 4.86 19.75 -12.64
N GLU A 309 5.34 19.16 -11.53
CA GLU A 309 5.92 17.82 -11.54
C GLU A 309 4.87 16.76 -11.89
N ALA A 310 3.63 16.93 -11.42
CA ALA A 310 2.54 16.05 -11.83
C ALA A 310 2.30 16.10 -13.34
N LEU A 311 2.33 17.29 -13.96
CA LEU A 311 2.15 17.46 -15.40
C LEU A 311 3.31 16.84 -16.19
N VAL A 312 4.56 16.98 -15.71
CA VAL A 312 5.73 16.35 -16.30
C VAL A 312 5.56 14.83 -16.29
N CYS A 313 5.24 14.23 -15.14
CA CYS A 313 5.03 12.78 -15.03
C CYS A 313 3.85 12.29 -15.89
N TYR A 314 2.76 13.06 -16.00
CA TYR A 314 1.68 12.70 -16.92
C TYR A 314 2.13 12.70 -18.38
N ALA A 315 2.92 13.69 -18.80
CA ALA A 315 3.45 13.74 -20.15
C ALA A 315 4.39 12.55 -20.44
N GLU A 316 5.32 12.26 -19.52
CA GLU A 316 6.23 11.10 -19.62
C GLU A 316 5.45 9.78 -19.75
N ALA A 317 4.43 9.57 -18.90
CA ALA A 317 3.61 8.38 -18.95
C ALA A 317 2.83 8.25 -20.26
N LEU A 318 2.24 9.33 -20.76
CA LEU A 318 1.47 9.32 -22.01
C LEU A 318 2.37 9.07 -23.22
N THR A 319 3.55 9.67 -23.25
CA THR A 319 4.56 9.41 -24.29
C THR A 319 4.99 7.95 -24.30
N ALA A 320 5.30 7.37 -23.12
CA ALA A 320 5.70 5.98 -23.03
C ALA A 320 4.58 5.00 -23.46
N TRP A 321 3.30 5.33 -23.22
CA TRP A 321 2.18 4.54 -23.75
C TRP A 321 2.02 4.65 -25.28
N ASP A 322 2.34 5.81 -25.85
CA ASP A 322 2.22 6.02 -27.30
C ASP A 322 3.40 5.43 -28.09
N GLU A 323 4.56 5.24 -27.44
CA GLU A 323 5.80 4.70 -28.04
C GLU A 323 5.97 3.18 -27.91
N GLY A 324 5.25 2.53 -26.97
CA GLY A 324 5.50 1.12 -26.67
C GLY A 324 4.26 0.31 -26.28
N ASP A 325 4.47 -1.02 -26.29
CA ASP A 325 3.51 -1.99 -25.74
C ASP A 325 3.70 -2.10 -24.23
N ALA A 326 3.06 -1.21 -23.48
CA ALA A 326 3.08 -1.30 -22.03
C ALA A 326 2.41 -2.58 -21.54
N ALA A 327 3.00 -3.23 -20.55
CA ALA A 327 2.42 -4.40 -19.91
C ALA A 327 0.99 -4.13 -19.40
N PRO A 328 0.12 -5.15 -19.26
CA PRO A 328 -1.26 -4.97 -18.84
C PRO A 328 -1.38 -4.22 -17.51
N SER A 329 -2.28 -3.25 -17.46
CA SER A 329 -2.53 -2.39 -16.32
C SER A 329 -4.03 -2.10 -16.20
N ARG A 330 -4.50 -1.87 -14.96
CA ARG A 330 -5.86 -1.36 -14.71
C ARG A 330 -5.97 0.15 -14.93
N LEU A 331 -4.85 0.83 -15.15
CA LEU A 331 -4.84 2.23 -15.55
C LEU A 331 -4.93 2.31 -17.08
N ASP A 332 -5.99 2.95 -17.52
CA ASP A 332 -6.22 3.25 -18.92
C ASP A 332 -5.52 4.56 -19.31
N ARG A 333 -4.82 4.57 -20.42
CA ARG A 333 -4.10 5.72 -20.99
C ARG A 333 -5.01 6.94 -21.14
N ASP A 334 -6.23 6.75 -21.63
CA ASP A 334 -7.14 7.86 -21.89
C ASP A 334 -7.72 8.45 -20.60
N VAL A 335 -7.84 7.63 -19.54
CA VAL A 335 -8.18 8.10 -18.19
C VAL A 335 -7.06 8.99 -17.65
N VAL A 336 -5.80 8.61 -17.86
CA VAL A 336 -4.63 9.40 -17.44
C VAL A 336 -4.53 10.70 -18.24
N ALA A 337 -4.79 10.66 -19.56
CA ALA A 337 -4.83 11.86 -20.39
C ALA A 337 -5.93 12.83 -19.91
N ALA A 338 -7.09 12.31 -19.51
CA ALA A 338 -8.16 13.12 -18.93
C ALA A 338 -7.75 13.73 -17.57
N ASP A 339 -7.00 13.00 -16.73
CA ASP A 339 -6.46 13.54 -15.46
C ASP A 339 -5.49 14.70 -15.71
N ALA A 340 -4.59 14.57 -16.69
CA ALA A 340 -3.66 15.60 -17.12
C ALA A 340 -4.40 16.85 -17.63
N ALA A 341 -5.37 16.68 -18.53
CA ALA A 341 -6.16 17.77 -19.08
C ALA A 341 -6.99 18.51 -18.02
N ARG A 342 -7.54 17.78 -17.04
CA ARG A 342 -8.21 18.39 -15.88
C ARG A 342 -7.24 19.21 -15.03
N LEU A 343 -6.02 18.73 -14.82
CA LEU A 343 -5.00 19.45 -14.04
C LEU A 343 -4.60 20.73 -14.76
N LEU A 344 -4.32 20.68 -16.07
CA LEU A 344 -4.05 21.85 -16.93
C LEU A 344 -5.17 22.90 -16.82
N SER A 345 -6.44 22.44 -16.89
CA SER A 345 -7.59 23.34 -16.74
C SER A 345 -7.65 24.03 -15.36
N ARG A 346 -7.29 23.29 -14.29
CA ARG A 346 -7.32 23.82 -12.90
C ARG A 346 -6.17 24.76 -12.61
N THR A 347 -5.02 24.57 -13.23
CA THR A 347 -3.82 25.41 -13.07
C THR A 347 -3.83 26.62 -14.00
N GLY A 348 -4.92 26.86 -14.76
CA GLY A 348 -5.04 28.02 -15.63
C GLY A 348 -4.36 27.87 -17.00
N ARG A 349 -3.75 26.73 -17.29
CA ARG A 349 -3.11 26.42 -18.58
C ARG A 349 -4.17 26.03 -19.62
N HIS A 350 -5.05 26.97 -19.93
CA HIS A 350 -6.28 26.69 -20.66
C HIS A 350 -6.05 26.27 -22.13
N ALA A 351 -5.05 26.86 -22.79
CA ALA A 351 -4.72 26.47 -24.17
C ALA A 351 -4.21 25.04 -24.25
N ASP A 352 -3.32 24.67 -23.34
CA ASP A 352 -2.79 23.30 -23.24
C ASP A 352 -3.90 22.31 -22.88
N ALA A 353 -4.81 22.71 -21.97
CA ALA A 353 -5.96 21.88 -21.60
C ALA A 353 -6.92 21.66 -22.79
N GLU A 354 -7.19 22.70 -23.61
CA GLU A 354 -7.99 22.55 -24.82
C GLU A 354 -7.36 21.60 -25.81
N ALA A 355 -6.04 21.73 -26.05
CA ALA A 355 -5.30 20.84 -26.93
C ALA A 355 -5.35 19.38 -26.43
N ALA A 356 -5.13 19.17 -25.12
CA ALA A 356 -5.17 17.84 -24.52
C ALA A 356 -6.59 17.21 -24.60
N TRP A 357 -7.65 18.02 -24.33
CA TRP A 357 -9.02 17.54 -24.47
C TRP A 357 -9.38 17.23 -25.93
N ARG A 358 -8.88 18.01 -26.90
CA ARG A 358 -9.11 17.77 -28.31
C ARG A 358 -8.45 16.47 -28.77
N ALA A 359 -7.17 16.27 -28.43
CA ALA A 359 -6.46 15.05 -28.74
C ALA A 359 -7.19 13.80 -28.16
N LEU A 360 -7.68 13.90 -26.93
CA LEU A 360 -8.44 12.82 -26.30
C LEU A 360 -9.81 12.59 -26.99
N ALA A 361 -10.48 13.65 -27.41
CA ALA A 361 -11.76 13.58 -28.15
C ALA A 361 -11.60 12.90 -29.51
N ASP A 362 -10.49 13.14 -30.20
CA ASP A 362 -10.21 12.61 -31.54
C ASP A 362 -9.85 11.10 -31.50
N ARG A 363 -9.36 10.58 -30.36
CA ARG A 363 -9.11 9.14 -30.14
C ARG A 363 -10.38 8.29 -30.09
N GLY A 364 -11.50 8.89 -29.76
CA GLY A 364 -12.79 8.17 -29.69
C GLY A 364 -13.02 7.47 -28.32
N GLY A 365 -13.93 6.50 -28.31
CA GLY A 365 -14.25 5.72 -27.10
C GLY A 365 -15.11 6.44 -26.08
N ALA A 366 -15.23 5.86 -24.87
CA ALA A 366 -16.05 6.41 -23.79
C ALA A 366 -15.53 7.74 -23.25
N THR A 367 -14.20 7.86 -23.18
CA THR A 367 -13.52 9.04 -22.64
C THR A 367 -13.66 10.24 -23.56
N ALA A 368 -13.80 10.03 -24.88
CA ALA A 368 -14.04 11.09 -25.86
C ALA A 368 -15.35 11.86 -25.59
N ALA A 369 -16.41 11.22 -25.10
CA ALA A 369 -17.63 11.92 -24.71
C ALA A 369 -17.37 12.98 -23.62
N TRP A 370 -16.59 12.60 -22.62
CA TRP A 370 -16.18 13.53 -21.53
C TRP A 370 -15.23 14.61 -22.01
N ALA A 371 -14.36 14.29 -22.97
CA ALA A 371 -13.46 15.27 -23.59
C ALA A 371 -14.27 16.33 -24.38
N TRP A 372 -15.24 15.92 -25.18
CA TRP A 372 -16.15 16.85 -25.88
C TRP A 372 -16.98 17.70 -24.92
N ILE A 373 -17.43 17.12 -23.78
CA ILE A 373 -18.13 17.89 -22.74
C ILE A 373 -17.18 18.93 -22.11
N ALA A 374 -15.92 18.56 -21.83
CA ALA A 374 -14.92 19.50 -21.30
C ALA A 374 -14.63 20.65 -22.28
N LEU A 375 -14.47 20.32 -23.56
CA LEU A 375 -14.33 21.33 -24.65
C LEU A 375 -15.55 22.25 -24.73
N ALA A 376 -16.77 21.69 -24.66
CA ALA A 376 -17.98 22.50 -24.64
C ALA A 376 -18.00 23.46 -23.43
N LYS A 377 -17.60 22.99 -22.23
CA LYS A 377 -17.47 23.85 -21.03
C LYS A 377 -16.47 24.98 -21.23
N TYR A 378 -15.31 24.66 -21.75
CA TYR A 378 -14.27 25.64 -22.01
C TYR A 378 -14.75 26.73 -23.00
N ARG A 379 -15.29 26.30 -24.13
CA ARG A 379 -15.79 27.19 -25.19
C ARG A 379 -16.95 28.07 -24.70
N GLU A 380 -17.86 27.50 -23.92
CA GLU A 380 -18.99 28.24 -23.35
C GLU A 380 -18.57 29.32 -22.35
N HIS A 381 -17.67 28.98 -21.42
CA HIS A 381 -17.41 29.83 -20.26
C HIS A 381 -16.12 30.66 -20.36
N ARG A 382 -15.11 30.19 -21.09
CA ARG A 382 -13.82 30.85 -21.23
C ARG A 382 -13.65 31.53 -22.57
N ALA A 383 -13.83 30.82 -23.66
CA ALA A 383 -13.76 31.37 -25.00
C ALA A 383 -14.97 32.26 -25.33
N ARG A 384 -16.08 32.13 -24.56
CA ARG A 384 -17.35 32.86 -24.77
C ARG A 384 -17.92 32.64 -26.18
N ASP A 385 -17.69 31.49 -26.76
CA ASP A 385 -18.16 31.07 -28.08
C ASP A 385 -19.26 30.00 -27.90
N PRO A 386 -20.55 30.39 -27.84
CA PRO A 386 -21.65 29.47 -27.67
C PRO A 386 -21.87 28.56 -28.90
N GLY A 387 -21.51 29.02 -30.11
CA GLY A 387 -21.63 28.24 -31.35
C GLY A 387 -20.71 27.03 -31.33
N SER A 388 -19.41 27.25 -31.16
CA SER A 388 -18.44 26.17 -31.04
C SER A 388 -18.69 25.29 -29.79
N ALA A 389 -19.24 25.86 -28.70
CA ALA A 389 -19.62 25.08 -27.53
C ALA A 389 -20.79 24.14 -27.84
N LEU A 390 -21.79 24.61 -28.59
CA LEU A 390 -22.92 23.79 -29.05
C LEU A 390 -22.46 22.64 -29.96
N GLU A 391 -21.58 22.92 -30.90
CA GLU A 391 -20.99 21.89 -31.77
C GLU A 391 -20.30 20.79 -30.96
N ALA A 392 -19.44 21.17 -30.00
CA ALA A 392 -18.76 20.21 -29.13
C ALA A 392 -19.76 19.37 -28.31
N ALA A 393 -20.80 20.00 -27.76
CA ALA A 393 -21.84 19.29 -27.03
C ALA A 393 -22.63 18.31 -27.89
N LEU A 394 -22.90 18.65 -29.17
CA LEU A 394 -23.55 17.75 -30.13
C LEU A 394 -22.64 16.56 -30.51
N ARG A 395 -21.32 16.78 -30.62
CA ARG A 395 -20.37 15.67 -30.83
C ARG A 395 -20.37 14.71 -29.64
N ALA A 396 -20.39 15.23 -28.41
CA ALA A 396 -20.51 14.42 -27.22
C ALA A 396 -21.82 13.60 -27.21
N LEU A 397 -22.96 14.24 -27.55
CA LEU A 397 -24.26 13.61 -27.58
C LEU A 397 -24.26 12.39 -28.53
N ARG A 398 -23.73 12.55 -29.74
CA ARG A 398 -23.65 11.44 -30.71
C ARG A 398 -22.91 10.21 -30.18
N ILE A 399 -21.85 10.43 -29.39
CA ILE A 399 -21.11 9.32 -28.77
C ILE A 399 -21.97 8.65 -27.69
N VAL A 400 -22.62 9.45 -26.86
CA VAL A 400 -23.48 8.98 -25.76
C VAL A 400 -24.66 8.17 -26.30
N GLU A 401 -25.35 8.67 -27.34
CA GLU A 401 -26.47 7.97 -28.01
C GLU A 401 -26.02 6.64 -28.62
N ARG A 402 -24.87 6.62 -29.33
CA ARG A 402 -24.31 5.39 -29.89
C ARG A 402 -24.00 4.37 -28.79
N ARG A 403 -23.42 4.78 -27.69
CA ARG A 403 -23.14 3.89 -26.56
C ARG A 403 -24.41 3.37 -25.88
N ARG A 404 -25.43 4.20 -25.78
CA ARG A 404 -26.74 3.78 -25.28
C ARG A 404 -27.36 2.72 -26.19
N ALA A 405 -27.28 2.90 -27.50
CA ALA A 405 -27.83 1.96 -28.48
C ALA A 405 -27.19 0.57 -28.40
N ILE A 406 -25.94 0.46 -27.99
CA ILE A 406 -25.22 -0.82 -27.78
C ILE A 406 -25.26 -1.32 -26.31
N GLY A 407 -26.16 -0.77 -25.49
CA GLY A 407 -26.37 -1.24 -24.11
C GLY A 407 -25.34 -0.79 -23.08
N VAL A 408 -24.47 0.19 -23.40
CA VAL A 408 -23.42 0.69 -22.49
C VAL A 408 -23.60 2.20 -22.23
N PRO A 409 -24.70 2.62 -21.57
CA PRO A 409 -25.07 4.02 -21.43
C PRO A 409 -24.11 4.81 -20.52
N LEU A 410 -23.93 6.10 -20.81
CA LEU A 410 -23.16 7.05 -20.02
C LEU A 410 -24.12 8.03 -19.31
N TRP A 411 -24.88 7.54 -18.35
CA TRP A 411 -25.95 8.29 -17.67
C TRP A 411 -25.56 9.66 -17.13
N ALA A 412 -24.34 9.77 -16.55
CA ALA A 412 -23.86 11.04 -16.03
C ALA A 412 -23.57 12.07 -17.14
N ALA A 413 -23.04 11.62 -18.29
CA ALA A 413 -22.81 12.45 -19.45
C ALA A 413 -24.13 12.89 -20.10
N GLU A 414 -25.11 12.00 -20.20
CA GLU A 414 -26.46 12.33 -20.72
C GLU A 414 -27.12 13.45 -19.92
N ARG A 415 -27.07 13.37 -18.59
CA ARG A 415 -27.64 14.40 -17.71
C ARG A 415 -26.94 15.75 -17.82
N ASP A 416 -25.59 15.78 -17.92
CA ASP A 416 -24.85 17.03 -18.13
C ASP A 416 -25.19 17.65 -19.49
N LEU A 417 -25.21 16.83 -20.55
CA LEU A 417 -25.50 17.26 -21.91
C LEU A 417 -26.93 17.79 -22.09
N GLY A 418 -27.94 17.14 -21.51
CA GLY A 418 -29.33 17.59 -21.62
C GLY A 418 -29.48 19.05 -21.15
N ARG A 419 -28.96 19.36 -19.97
CA ARG A 419 -28.99 20.74 -19.43
C ARG A 419 -28.17 21.72 -20.26
N ARG A 420 -26.99 21.31 -20.71
CA ARG A 420 -26.06 22.12 -21.47
C ARG A 420 -26.62 22.46 -22.84
N LEU A 421 -27.10 21.50 -23.59
CA LEU A 421 -27.68 21.69 -24.92
C LEU A 421 -28.90 22.62 -24.91
N ALA A 422 -29.80 22.47 -23.93
CA ALA A 422 -30.92 23.37 -23.76
C ALA A 422 -30.49 24.83 -23.56
N ARG A 423 -29.46 25.05 -22.76
CA ARG A 423 -28.90 26.37 -22.49
C ARG A 423 -28.17 26.95 -23.71
N LEU A 424 -27.31 26.16 -24.36
CA LEU A 424 -26.53 26.60 -25.52
C LEU A 424 -27.41 26.94 -26.70
N ARG A 425 -28.43 26.13 -27.00
CA ARG A 425 -29.41 26.43 -28.09
C ARG A 425 -30.08 27.79 -27.88
N ARG A 426 -30.52 28.11 -26.66
CA ARG A 426 -31.09 29.43 -26.35
C ARG A 426 -30.13 30.55 -26.58
N ARG A 427 -28.86 30.38 -26.21
CA ARG A 427 -27.81 31.42 -26.35
C ARG A 427 -27.39 31.63 -27.79
N THR A 428 -27.32 30.57 -28.61
CA THR A 428 -27.00 30.71 -30.04
C THR A 428 -28.14 31.40 -30.79
N ALA A 429 -29.41 31.00 -30.53
CA ALA A 429 -30.58 31.67 -31.13
C ALA A 429 -30.62 33.16 -30.82
N ALA A 430 -30.41 33.55 -29.56
CA ALA A 430 -30.35 34.98 -29.17
C ALA A 430 -29.19 35.72 -29.82
N SER A 431 -28.04 35.06 -30.06
CA SER A 431 -26.90 35.67 -30.76
C SER A 431 -27.18 35.88 -32.24
N ASP A 432 -27.85 34.92 -32.89
CA ASP A 432 -28.23 34.99 -34.30
C ASP A 432 -29.29 36.08 -34.54
N ASP A 433 -30.27 36.21 -33.62
CA ASP A 433 -31.30 37.25 -33.68
C ASP A 433 -30.67 38.66 -33.49
N ALA A 434 -29.72 38.81 -32.54
CA ALA A 434 -28.99 40.07 -32.33
C ALA A 434 -28.15 40.43 -33.55
N MET A 435 -27.51 39.46 -34.21
CA MET A 435 -26.72 39.67 -35.41
C MET A 435 -27.57 40.06 -36.59
N ARG A 436 -28.76 39.44 -36.77
CA ARG A 436 -29.72 39.80 -37.79
C ARG A 436 -30.29 41.20 -37.59
N ALA A 437 -30.57 41.60 -36.35
CA ALA A 437 -31.03 42.94 -35.99
C ALA A 437 -29.97 44.04 -36.18
N ALA A 438 -28.69 43.70 -36.22
CA ALA A 438 -27.57 44.63 -36.40
C ALA A 438 -27.13 44.79 -37.86
N LEU A 439 -27.69 44.02 -38.81
CA LEU A 439 -27.42 44.20 -40.23
C LEU A 439 -28.25 45.41 -40.75
N PRO A 440 -27.59 46.41 -41.39
CA PRO A 440 -28.32 47.52 -42.01
C PRO A 440 -29.20 46.98 -43.16
N ALA A 441 -30.40 47.55 -43.29
CA ALA A 441 -31.39 47.25 -44.35
C ALA A 441 -30.89 47.67 -45.73
#